data_78923f6d3b9cfd332151f58934fd76e6
#
_entry.id   78923f6d3b9cfd332151f58934fd76e6
#
_cell.length_a   1.000
_cell.length_b   1.000
_cell.length_c   1.000
_cell.angle_alpha   90.00
_cell.angle_beta   90.00
_cell.angle_gamma   90.00
#
_symmetry.space_group_name_H-M   'P 1'
#
loop_
_entity.id
_entity.type
_entity.pdbx_description
1 polymer ?
#
loop_
_entity_poly.entity_id
_entity_poly.type
_entity_poly.pdbx_seq_one_letter_code
_entity_poly.pdbx_strand_id
1 'polypeptide(L)'
;MQQGRGIDQQFRFEVVNKADTETFEFLEVSDGLSFWQFRKNTDTPVQLARVDISQVRTKLEDFGVEKDQAVAPYLGGLQRSLALLRRYFRFESAEKDSLEGLPVWRVAGQWNTTVLASILPQHIMPPDALEGGVVNVPDGMPCSVELIIGTEQLFPFRITWNALGDRGEIEPMSILELYEVRLEGSIDSAAFVYKPSSEGLVDKTEQVVQQIQPLRQ
;
A
#
# COMPACT_ATOMS: atom_id res chain seq x y z
N MET A 1 15.26 -10.71 19.54
CA MET A 1 13.99 -10.95 18.86
C MET A 1 14.20 -10.57 17.40
N GLN A 2 14.41 -11.53 16.51
CA GLN A 2 14.60 -11.27 15.10
C GLN A 2 13.21 -11.15 14.48
N GLN A 3 12.73 -9.93 14.25
CA GLN A 3 11.70 -9.72 13.25
C GLN A 3 12.28 -10.20 11.92
N GLY A 4 11.57 -11.11 11.24
CA GLY A 4 11.94 -11.53 9.90
C GLY A 4 12.02 -10.30 9.00
N ARG A 5 13.25 -9.90 8.69
CA ARG A 5 13.52 -8.84 7.75
C ARG A 5 13.30 -9.42 6.37
N GLY A 6 12.48 -8.77 5.57
CA GLY A 6 12.37 -9.03 4.15
C GLY A 6 11.16 -9.85 3.70
N ILE A 7 11.35 -10.50 2.60
CA ILE A 7 10.36 -11.18 1.77
C ILE A 7 9.61 -12.32 2.49
N ASP A 8 10.18 -12.84 3.58
CA ASP A 8 9.58 -13.91 4.39
C ASP A 8 8.44 -13.43 5.32
N GLN A 9 8.01 -12.19 5.16
CA GLN A 9 6.95 -11.67 6.00
C GLN A 9 5.62 -12.33 5.68
N GLN A 10 5.13 -13.04 6.67
CA GLN A 10 3.77 -13.53 6.68
C GLN A 10 2.84 -12.38 7.02
N PHE A 11 1.79 -12.22 6.24
CA PHE A 11 0.75 -11.24 6.54
C PHE A 11 -0.61 -11.70 6.00
N ARG A 12 -1.66 -11.18 6.63
CA ARG A 12 -3.04 -11.28 6.16
C ARG A 12 -3.69 -9.91 6.28
N PHE A 13 -4.25 -9.45 5.20
CA PHE A 13 -5.02 -8.22 5.13
C PHE A 13 -6.37 -8.53 4.49
N GLU A 14 -7.45 -8.27 5.21
CA GLU A 14 -8.80 -8.61 4.78
C GLU A 14 -9.71 -7.41 4.96
N VAL A 15 -10.47 -7.10 3.94
CA VAL A 15 -11.49 -6.06 3.95
C VAL A 15 -12.80 -6.68 3.49
N VAL A 16 -13.83 -6.54 4.32
CA VAL A 16 -15.18 -6.94 3.98
C VAL A 16 -16.07 -5.72 4.18
N ASN A 17 -16.64 -5.23 3.10
CA ASN A 17 -17.63 -4.17 3.12
C ASN A 17 -18.98 -4.76 2.69
N LYS A 18 -20.00 -4.52 3.50
CA LYS A 18 -21.38 -4.91 3.22
C LYS A 18 -22.25 -3.66 3.33
N ALA A 19 -22.64 -3.13 2.20
CA ALA A 19 -23.57 -2.00 2.12
C ALA A 19 -24.85 -2.45 1.41
N ASP A 20 -25.96 -2.47 2.13
CA ASP A 20 -27.30 -2.84 1.68
C ASP A 20 -27.35 -4.00 0.65
N THR A 21 -27.13 -3.70 -0.62
CA THR A 21 -27.18 -4.67 -1.73
C THR A 21 -25.80 -5.04 -2.27
N GLU A 22 -24.74 -4.35 -1.88
CA GLU A 22 -23.39 -4.54 -2.41
C GLU A 22 -22.47 -5.19 -1.37
N THR A 23 -21.79 -6.23 -1.79
CA THR A 23 -20.74 -6.86 -0.99
C THR A 23 -19.41 -6.76 -1.73
N PHE A 24 -18.43 -6.21 -1.05
CA PHE A 24 -17.04 -6.18 -1.48
C PHE A 24 -16.21 -7.00 -0.50
N GLU A 25 -15.52 -8.00 -1.02
CA GLU A 25 -14.56 -8.82 -0.26
C GLU A 25 -13.19 -8.69 -0.92
N PHE A 26 -12.20 -8.36 -0.14
CA PHE A 26 -10.81 -8.28 -0.58
C PHE A 26 -9.92 -8.95 0.46
N LEU A 27 -9.05 -9.85 -0.01
CA LEU A 27 -8.09 -10.55 0.83
C LEU A 27 -6.73 -10.52 0.15
N GLU A 28 -5.73 -10.14 0.91
CA GLU A 28 -4.32 -10.35 0.60
C GLU A 28 -3.70 -11.18 1.71
N VAL A 29 -3.05 -12.27 1.34
CA VAL A 29 -2.38 -13.15 2.31
C VAL A 29 -1.07 -13.68 1.75
N SER A 30 -0.05 -13.70 2.59
CA SER A 30 1.26 -14.27 2.28
C SER A 30 1.70 -15.20 3.39
N ASP A 31 2.14 -16.39 3.02
CA ASP A 31 2.80 -17.36 3.92
C ASP A 31 4.33 -17.26 3.87
N GLY A 32 4.87 -16.29 3.12
CA GLY A 32 6.30 -16.10 2.86
C GLY A 32 6.83 -16.84 1.62
N LEU A 33 6.06 -17.79 1.07
CA LEU A 33 6.39 -18.53 -0.15
C LEU A 33 5.48 -18.18 -1.31
N SER A 34 4.23 -17.91 -1.02
CA SER A 34 3.21 -17.51 -1.97
C SER A 34 2.45 -16.31 -1.47
N PHE A 35 2.15 -15.41 -2.37
CA PHE A 35 1.23 -14.31 -2.12
C PHE A 35 -0.05 -14.55 -2.91
N TRP A 36 -1.18 -14.37 -2.24
CA TRP A 36 -2.51 -14.54 -2.79
C TRP A 36 -3.28 -13.25 -2.69
N GLN A 37 -4.00 -12.91 -3.76
CA GLN A 37 -4.93 -11.79 -3.79
C GLN A 37 -6.28 -12.30 -4.27
N PHE A 38 -7.30 -12.11 -3.45
CA PHE A 38 -8.69 -12.43 -3.76
C PHE A 38 -9.51 -11.15 -3.76
N ARG A 39 -10.38 -11.02 -4.74
CA ARG A 39 -11.36 -9.93 -4.83
C ARG A 39 -12.68 -10.47 -5.33
N LYS A 40 -13.75 -10.07 -4.65
CA LYS A 40 -15.13 -10.39 -5.03
C LYS A 40 -15.99 -9.15 -4.84
N ASN A 41 -16.74 -8.80 -5.84
CA ASN A 41 -17.81 -7.81 -5.80
C ASN A 41 -19.12 -8.50 -6.17
N THR A 42 -20.25 -7.90 -5.81
CA THR A 42 -21.59 -8.45 -6.10
C THR A 42 -21.76 -8.79 -7.58
N ASP A 43 -21.36 -7.88 -8.47
CA ASP A 43 -21.68 -7.94 -9.91
C ASP A 43 -20.48 -8.34 -10.79
N THR A 44 -19.35 -8.74 -10.19
CA THR A 44 -18.16 -9.12 -10.97
C THR A 44 -17.70 -10.55 -10.64
N PRO A 45 -17.16 -11.27 -11.63
CA PRO A 45 -16.55 -12.56 -11.36
C PRO A 45 -15.46 -12.46 -10.29
N VAL A 46 -15.36 -13.51 -9.49
CA VAL A 46 -14.28 -13.66 -8.51
C VAL A 46 -12.94 -13.53 -9.22
N GLN A 47 -12.08 -12.67 -8.71
CA GLN A 47 -10.71 -12.53 -9.18
C GLN A 47 -9.78 -13.16 -8.14
N LEU A 48 -9.01 -14.14 -8.56
CA LEU A 48 -8.03 -14.81 -7.73
C LEU A 48 -6.67 -14.77 -8.42
N ALA A 49 -5.69 -14.18 -7.76
CA ALA A 49 -4.34 -14.11 -8.27
C ALA A 49 -3.34 -14.73 -7.28
N ARG A 50 -2.28 -15.33 -7.84
CA ARG A 50 -1.14 -15.85 -7.09
C ARG A 50 0.15 -15.25 -7.61
N VAL A 51 1.11 -15.05 -6.69
CA VAL A 51 2.51 -14.78 -7.01
C VAL A 51 3.36 -15.79 -6.25
N ASP A 52 4.26 -16.48 -6.97
CA ASP A 52 5.27 -17.33 -6.35
C ASP A 52 6.45 -16.47 -5.91
N ILE A 53 6.54 -16.20 -4.60
CA ILE A 53 7.56 -15.35 -4.00
C ILE A 53 8.95 -15.97 -4.19
N SER A 54 9.04 -17.29 -4.16
CA SER A 54 10.32 -17.98 -4.32
C SER A 54 10.90 -17.77 -5.71
N GLN A 55 10.07 -17.83 -6.75
CA GLN A 55 10.52 -17.54 -8.13
C GLN A 55 10.89 -16.06 -8.31
N VAL A 56 10.08 -15.13 -7.77
CA VAL A 56 10.43 -13.72 -7.81
C VAL A 56 11.78 -13.48 -7.15
N ARG A 57 12.03 -14.12 -6.01
CA ARG A 57 13.28 -14.04 -5.24
C ARG A 57 14.48 -14.50 -6.05
N THR A 58 14.38 -15.70 -6.65
CA THR A 58 15.45 -16.24 -7.48
C THR A 58 15.82 -15.28 -8.62
N LYS A 59 14.81 -14.75 -9.31
CA LYS A 59 15.07 -13.81 -10.40
C LYS A 59 15.65 -12.47 -9.93
N LEU A 60 15.29 -12.00 -8.74
CA LEU A 60 15.92 -10.80 -8.16
C LEU A 60 17.40 -11.03 -7.83
N GLU A 61 17.75 -12.19 -7.33
CA GLU A 61 19.16 -12.59 -7.09
C GLU A 61 19.94 -12.59 -8.40
N ASP A 62 19.41 -13.16 -9.48
CA ASP A 62 20.00 -13.16 -10.81
C ASP A 62 20.26 -11.74 -11.34
N PHE A 63 19.43 -10.78 -10.93
CA PHE A 63 19.57 -9.38 -11.29
C PHE A 63 20.46 -8.58 -10.33
N GLY A 64 20.99 -9.19 -9.26
CA GLY A 64 21.83 -8.50 -8.26
C GLY A 64 21.07 -7.41 -7.49
N VAL A 65 19.75 -7.54 -7.35
CA VAL A 65 18.92 -6.65 -6.53
C VAL A 65 18.94 -7.15 -5.10
N GLU A 66 19.17 -6.24 -4.12
CA GLU A 66 19.06 -6.61 -2.71
C GLU A 66 17.64 -7.11 -2.39
N LYS A 67 17.57 -8.31 -1.83
CA LYS A 67 16.33 -9.08 -1.60
C LYS A 67 15.23 -8.29 -0.89
N ASP A 68 15.61 -7.45 0.04
CA ASP A 68 14.67 -6.83 0.99
C ASP A 68 13.98 -5.57 0.45
N GLN A 69 14.57 -4.88 -0.53
CA GLN A 69 14.07 -3.60 -0.99
C GLN A 69 13.11 -3.69 -2.17
N ALA A 70 13.24 -4.70 -3.01
CA ALA A 70 12.57 -4.70 -4.31
C ALA A 70 11.20 -5.40 -4.33
N VAL A 71 10.91 -6.31 -3.42
CA VAL A 71 9.68 -7.14 -3.48
C VAL A 71 8.55 -6.58 -2.63
N ALA A 72 8.84 -5.96 -1.49
CA ALA A 72 7.83 -5.42 -0.58
C ALA A 72 6.78 -4.52 -1.28
N PRO A 73 7.14 -3.59 -2.20
CA PRO A 73 6.17 -2.77 -2.92
C PRO A 73 5.22 -3.55 -3.84
N TYR A 74 5.58 -4.78 -4.19
CA TYR A 74 4.79 -5.59 -5.13
C TYR A 74 3.94 -6.66 -4.44
N LEU A 75 4.21 -6.92 -3.15
CA LEU A 75 3.47 -7.94 -2.42
C LEU A 75 2.06 -7.43 -2.09
N GLY A 76 1.85 -6.79 -1.01
CA GLY A 76 0.52 -6.36 -0.59
C GLY A 76 0.51 -5.84 0.84
N GLY A 77 -0.70 -5.65 1.36
CA GLY A 77 -0.94 -5.22 2.73
C GLY A 77 -0.44 -3.82 3.03
N LEU A 78 -0.32 -3.54 4.32
CA LEU A 78 0.12 -2.24 4.83
C LEU A 78 1.52 -1.85 4.33
N GLN A 79 2.42 -2.82 4.20
CA GLN A 79 3.79 -2.57 3.75
C GLN A 79 3.86 -2.05 2.32
N ARG A 80 3.07 -2.62 1.41
CA ARG A 80 2.95 -2.11 0.06
C ARG A 80 2.42 -0.69 0.06
N SER A 81 1.39 -0.42 0.85
CA SER A 81 0.82 0.93 0.98
C SER A 81 1.87 1.93 1.45
N LEU A 82 2.63 1.61 2.49
CA LEU A 82 3.70 2.47 3.00
C LEU A 82 4.85 2.65 2.00
N ALA A 83 5.24 1.60 1.30
CA ALA A 83 6.27 1.68 0.26
C ALA A 83 5.84 2.58 -0.92
N LEU A 84 4.58 2.48 -1.35
CA LEU A 84 4.00 3.36 -2.38
C LEU A 84 3.95 4.81 -1.90
N LEU A 85 3.51 5.04 -0.66
CA LEU A 85 3.51 6.38 -0.07
C LEU A 85 4.92 6.98 -0.06
N ARG A 86 5.92 6.23 0.39
CA ARG A 86 7.32 6.67 0.38
C ARG A 86 7.85 6.96 -1.04
N ARG A 87 7.38 6.24 -2.03
CA ARG A 87 7.78 6.44 -3.43
C ARG A 87 7.16 7.70 -4.03
N TYR A 88 5.87 7.90 -3.77
CA TYR A 88 5.08 8.94 -4.44
C TYR A 88 5.04 10.26 -3.69
N PHE A 89 5.20 10.24 -2.37
CA PHE A 89 5.09 11.43 -1.52
C PHE A 89 6.40 11.75 -0.82
N ARG A 90 6.62 13.02 -0.54
CA ARG A 90 7.68 13.54 0.32
C ARG A 90 7.08 13.92 1.66
N PHE A 91 7.71 13.47 2.73
CA PHE A 91 7.34 13.74 4.11
C PHE A 91 8.41 14.62 4.73
N GLU A 92 8.10 15.90 4.95
CA GLU A 92 9.11 16.89 5.34
C GLU A 92 9.05 17.26 6.83
N SER A 93 7.88 17.12 7.45
CA SER A 93 7.67 17.47 8.85
C SER A 93 6.84 16.43 9.59
N ALA A 94 7.13 16.30 10.87
CA ALA A 94 6.34 15.53 11.80
C ALA A 94 6.00 16.39 13.01
N GLU A 95 4.73 16.47 13.34
CA GLU A 95 4.22 17.22 14.49
C GLU A 95 3.74 16.27 15.57
N LYS A 96 3.98 16.63 16.84
CA LYS A 96 3.45 15.86 17.96
C LYS A 96 1.95 16.09 18.07
N ASP A 97 1.21 15.00 18.23
CA ASP A 97 -0.24 15.02 18.38
C ASP A 97 -0.69 13.90 19.31
N SER A 98 -1.99 13.79 19.54
CA SER A 98 -2.61 12.74 20.34
C SER A 98 -3.79 12.15 19.59
N LEU A 99 -3.81 10.83 19.45
CA LEU A 99 -4.95 10.06 18.94
C LEU A 99 -5.59 9.29 20.10
N GLU A 100 -6.77 9.70 20.53
CA GLU A 100 -7.50 9.08 21.67
C GLU A 100 -6.65 8.90 22.94
N GLY A 101 -5.78 9.88 23.20
CA GLY A 101 -4.86 9.85 24.34
C GLY A 101 -3.53 9.15 24.11
N LEU A 102 -3.34 8.51 22.97
CA LEU A 102 -2.05 7.93 22.57
C LEU A 102 -1.16 9.01 21.94
N PRO A 103 0.10 9.16 22.40
CA PRO A 103 1.03 10.09 21.76
C PRO A 103 1.39 9.59 20.36
N VAL A 104 1.22 10.48 19.39
CA VAL A 104 1.44 10.17 17.98
C VAL A 104 2.25 11.27 17.30
N TRP A 105 2.78 10.95 16.13
CA TRP A 105 3.27 11.89 15.15
C TRP A 105 2.22 12.05 14.05
N ARG A 106 1.87 13.30 13.74
CA ARG A 106 1.14 13.68 12.54
C ARG A 106 2.16 14.04 11.48
N VAL A 107 2.13 13.34 10.36
CA VAL A 107 3.11 13.48 9.29
C VAL A 107 2.39 13.78 7.98
N ALA A 108 2.59 14.98 7.46
CA ALA A 108 2.01 15.40 6.20
C ALA A 108 2.94 15.03 5.03
N GLY A 109 2.35 14.50 3.96
CA GLY A 109 3.05 14.14 2.74
C GLY A 109 2.48 14.87 1.53
N GLN A 110 3.36 15.43 0.73
CA GLN A 110 3.05 16.05 -0.55
C GLN A 110 3.63 15.24 -1.70
N TRP A 111 3.05 15.33 -2.89
CA TRP A 111 3.58 14.62 -4.04
C TRP A 111 5.06 14.91 -4.28
N ASN A 112 5.80 13.87 -4.56
CA ASN A 112 7.10 14.01 -5.20
C ASN A 112 6.86 14.50 -6.63
N THR A 113 7.14 15.77 -6.89
CA THR A 113 6.84 16.42 -8.17
C THR A 113 7.51 15.74 -9.37
N THR A 114 8.72 15.22 -9.18
CA THR A 114 9.42 14.46 -10.24
C THR A 114 8.69 13.17 -10.59
N VAL A 115 8.19 12.47 -9.58
CA VAL A 115 7.44 11.22 -9.79
C VAL A 115 6.07 11.54 -10.37
N LEU A 116 5.39 12.57 -9.87
CA LEU A 116 4.11 13.00 -10.40
C LEU A 116 4.21 13.35 -11.89
N ALA A 117 5.23 14.11 -12.28
CA ALA A 117 5.50 14.46 -13.67
C ALA A 117 5.74 13.25 -14.58
N SER A 118 6.25 12.14 -14.01
CA SER A 118 6.49 10.90 -14.77
C SER A 118 5.23 10.07 -15.01
N ILE A 119 4.20 10.24 -14.19
CA ILE A 119 2.96 9.45 -14.24
C ILE A 119 1.79 10.22 -14.86
N LEU A 120 1.81 11.54 -14.78
CA LEU A 120 0.78 12.37 -15.41
C LEU A 120 1.18 12.75 -16.84
N PRO A 121 0.23 12.66 -17.80
CA PRO A 121 0.45 13.19 -19.13
C PRO A 121 0.77 14.69 -19.08
N GLN A 122 1.73 15.15 -19.89
CA GLN A 122 2.21 16.54 -19.87
C GLN A 122 1.11 17.60 -20.08
N HIS A 123 0.02 17.24 -20.76
CA HIS A 123 -1.11 18.16 -21.01
C HIS A 123 -2.07 18.30 -19.81
N ILE A 124 -1.92 17.47 -18.78
CA ILE A 124 -2.76 17.51 -17.56
C ILE A 124 -2.07 18.31 -16.45
N MET A 125 -0.75 18.45 -16.51
CA MET A 125 0.03 19.13 -15.50
C MET A 125 0.13 20.62 -15.85
N PRO A 126 -0.52 21.52 -15.09
CA PRO A 126 -0.36 22.96 -15.33
C PRO A 126 1.10 23.37 -15.04
N PRO A 127 1.64 24.36 -15.78
CA PRO A 127 3.03 24.81 -15.64
C PRO A 127 3.41 25.24 -14.22
N ASP A 128 2.46 25.71 -13.46
CA ASP A 128 2.55 26.23 -12.09
C ASP A 128 2.21 25.18 -11.01
N ALA A 129 1.84 23.96 -11.40
CA ALA A 129 1.55 22.87 -10.44
C ALA A 129 2.75 22.48 -9.55
N LEU A 130 3.94 22.95 -9.89
CA LEU A 130 5.20 22.65 -9.21
C LEU A 130 5.70 23.77 -8.29
N GLU A 131 5.07 24.93 -8.29
CA GLU A 131 5.48 26.06 -7.46
C GLU A 131 4.63 26.16 -6.19
N GLY A 132 5.16 25.62 -5.10
CA GLY A 132 4.85 25.97 -3.71
C GLY A 132 3.40 25.89 -3.29
N GLY A 133 2.78 24.69 -3.27
CA GLY A 133 1.44 24.58 -2.74
C GLY A 133 0.83 23.20 -2.93
N VAL A 134 -0.46 23.09 -2.70
CA VAL A 134 -1.25 21.89 -2.98
C VAL A 134 -1.24 21.65 -4.47
N VAL A 135 -0.70 20.52 -4.89
CA VAL A 135 -0.61 20.17 -6.32
C VAL A 135 -2.01 19.88 -6.83
N ASN A 136 -2.40 20.58 -7.88
CA ASN A 136 -3.65 20.30 -8.60
C ASN A 136 -3.48 19.01 -9.39
N VAL A 137 -4.18 17.96 -8.97
CA VAL A 137 -4.16 16.62 -9.58
C VAL A 137 -5.51 16.33 -10.21
N PRO A 138 -5.59 15.39 -11.19
CA PRO A 138 -6.86 14.97 -11.77
C PRO A 138 -7.84 14.44 -10.72
N ASP A 139 -9.14 14.55 -11.02
CA ASP A 139 -10.20 14.01 -10.19
C ASP A 139 -9.96 12.51 -9.89
N GLY A 140 -10.19 12.13 -8.65
CA GLY A 140 -9.94 10.76 -8.17
C GLY A 140 -8.48 10.48 -7.77
N MET A 141 -7.58 11.45 -7.91
CA MET A 141 -6.23 11.37 -7.33
C MET A 141 -6.14 12.19 -6.04
N PRO A 142 -5.43 11.69 -5.01
CA PRO A 142 -5.19 12.48 -3.80
C PRO A 142 -4.24 13.63 -4.10
N CYS A 143 -4.52 14.83 -3.58
CA CYS A 143 -3.61 15.97 -3.65
C CYS A 143 -2.52 15.92 -2.57
N SER A 144 -2.78 15.27 -1.44
CA SER A 144 -1.85 15.08 -0.33
C SER A 144 -2.19 13.82 0.47
N VAL A 145 -1.30 13.45 1.38
CA VAL A 145 -1.51 12.35 2.32
C VAL A 145 -1.13 12.78 3.73
N GLU A 146 -1.85 12.27 4.73
CA GLU A 146 -1.51 12.42 6.14
C GLU A 146 -1.37 11.06 6.79
N LEU A 147 -0.33 10.90 7.62
CA LEU A 147 -0.09 9.71 8.43
C LEU A 147 -0.18 10.06 9.90
N ILE A 148 -0.86 9.22 10.67
CA ILE A 148 -0.81 9.24 12.14
C ILE A 148 -0.01 8.04 12.60
N ILE A 149 1.15 8.28 13.20
CA ILE A 149 2.15 7.26 13.54
C ILE A 149 2.40 7.29 15.05
N GLY A 150 2.32 6.15 15.73
CA GLY A 150 2.64 6.06 17.16
C GLY A 150 4.08 6.48 17.46
N THR A 151 4.29 7.23 18.53
CA THR A 151 5.63 7.74 18.87
C THR A 151 6.60 6.66 19.32
N GLU A 152 6.12 5.61 19.97
CA GLU A 152 6.96 4.54 20.53
C GLU A 152 7.15 3.39 19.54
N GLN A 153 6.04 2.90 18.98
CA GLN A 153 6.04 1.70 18.14
C GLN A 153 6.31 2.01 16.67
N LEU A 154 6.26 3.30 16.27
CA LEU A 154 6.36 3.77 14.89
C LEU A 154 5.36 3.06 13.95
N PHE A 155 4.21 2.68 14.51
CA PHE A 155 3.14 2.01 13.77
C PHE A 155 2.15 3.05 13.21
N PRO A 156 1.74 2.95 11.93
CA PRO A 156 0.77 3.85 11.33
C PRO A 156 -0.65 3.43 11.76
N PHE A 157 -1.29 4.25 12.60
CA PHE A 157 -2.68 4.02 13.03
C PHE A 157 -3.70 4.53 12.02
N ARG A 158 -3.35 5.59 11.28
CA ARG A 158 -4.25 6.17 10.26
C ARG A 158 -3.46 6.65 9.07
N ILE A 159 -4.01 6.44 7.89
CA ILE A 159 -3.56 7.00 6.62
C ILE A 159 -4.75 7.70 6.00
N THR A 160 -4.64 9.01 5.75
CA THR A 160 -5.68 9.81 5.11
C THR A 160 -5.15 10.29 3.77
N TRP A 161 -5.81 9.92 2.69
CA TRP A 161 -5.61 10.51 1.37
C TRP A 161 -6.59 11.65 1.21
N ASN A 162 -6.07 12.83 0.88
CA ASN A 162 -6.88 14.04 0.74
C ASN A 162 -7.05 14.41 -0.74
N ALA A 163 -8.18 14.95 -1.08
CA ALA A 163 -8.45 15.56 -2.37
C ALA A 163 -8.66 17.08 -2.21
N LEU A 164 -8.60 17.78 -3.33
CA LEU A 164 -9.00 19.18 -3.39
C LEU A 164 -10.51 19.23 -3.65
N GLY A 165 -11.26 19.82 -2.74
CA GLY A 165 -12.70 20.05 -2.89
C GLY A 165 -13.02 21.15 -3.90
N ASP A 166 -14.29 21.29 -4.26
CA ASP A 166 -14.77 22.24 -5.28
C ASP A 166 -14.43 23.70 -4.98
N ARG A 167 -14.24 24.07 -3.71
CA ARG A 167 -13.91 25.42 -3.26
C ARG A 167 -12.43 25.63 -2.97
N GLY A 168 -11.60 24.63 -3.29
CA GLY A 168 -10.17 24.65 -3.03
C GLY A 168 -9.77 24.27 -1.60
N GLU A 169 -10.70 23.75 -0.79
CA GLU A 169 -10.42 23.15 0.51
C GLU A 169 -9.84 21.76 0.39
N ILE A 170 -9.03 21.36 1.35
CA ILE A 170 -8.49 20.00 1.43
C ILE A 170 -9.46 19.15 2.24
N GLU A 171 -9.99 18.11 1.61
CA GLU A 171 -10.96 17.19 2.21
C GLU A 171 -10.46 15.74 2.16
N PRO A 172 -10.79 14.92 3.18
CA PRO A 172 -10.48 13.50 3.14
C PRO A 172 -11.21 12.80 1.98
N MET A 173 -10.45 12.24 1.05
CA MET A 173 -10.97 11.38 -0.03
C MET A 173 -11.12 9.94 0.42
N SER A 174 -10.16 9.45 1.19
CA SER A 174 -10.15 8.08 1.71
C SER A 174 -9.37 8.02 3.02
N ILE A 175 -9.86 7.24 3.96
CA ILE A 175 -9.22 7.02 5.26
C ILE A 175 -9.05 5.52 5.48
N LEU A 176 -7.83 5.09 5.75
CA LEU A 176 -7.52 3.79 6.32
C LEU A 176 -7.19 4.01 7.79
N GLU A 177 -8.02 3.49 8.68
CA GLU A 177 -7.80 3.55 10.12
C GLU A 177 -7.73 2.14 10.69
N LEU A 178 -6.74 1.90 11.57
CA LEU A 178 -6.49 0.60 12.15
C LEU A 178 -6.87 0.63 13.63
N TYR A 179 -7.86 -0.18 13.98
CA TYR A 179 -8.39 -0.32 15.33
C TYR A 179 -7.87 -1.58 16.01
N GLU A 180 -7.90 -1.60 17.33
CA GLU A 180 -7.54 -2.76 18.15
C GLU A 180 -6.17 -3.36 17.79
N VAL A 181 -5.20 -2.50 17.46
CA VAL A 181 -3.87 -2.92 17.02
C VAL A 181 -3.14 -3.62 18.17
N ARG A 182 -2.67 -4.84 17.92
CA ARG A 182 -1.82 -5.61 18.83
C ARG A 182 -0.47 -5.82 18.16
N LEU A 183 0.56 -5.19 18.71
CA LEU A 183 1.92 -5.23 18.15
C LEU A 183 2.77 -6.33 18.77
N GLU A 184 2.28 -6.95 19.85
CA GLU A 184 2.96 -8.03 20.57
C GLU A 184 2.11 -9.29 20.58
N GLY A 185 2.74 -10.42 20.37
CA GLY A 185 2.09 -11.73 20.40
C GLY A 185 2.53 -12.66 19.27
N SER A 186 2.37 -13.95 19.48
CA SER A 186 2.52 -14.94 18.41
C SER A 186 1.20 -15.09 17.68
N ILE A 187 1.23 -15.00 16.37
CA ILE A 187 0.09 -15.33 15.52
C ILE A 187 0.28 -16.77 15.03
N ASP A 188 -0.77 -17.59 15.11
CA ASP A 188 -0.74 -18.94 14.57
C ASP A 188 -0.43 -18.87 13.06
N SER A 189 0.58 -19.63 12.63
CA SER A 189 0.96 -19.71 11.20
C SER A 189 -0.19 -20.19 10.31
N ALA A 190 -1.14 -20.91 10.83
CA ALA A 190 -2.36 -21.31 10.11
C ALA A 190 -3.18 -20.10 9.63
N ALA A 191 -3.09 -18.94 10.29
CA ALA A 191 -3.77 -17.71 9.87
C ALA A 191 -3.27 -17.19 8.50
N PHE A 192 -2.05 -17.54 8.12
CA PHE A 192 -1.43 -17.12 6.85
C PHE A 192 -1.59 -18.13 5.73
N VAL A 193 -2.20 -19.29 6.01
CA VAL A 193 -2.45 -20.32 5.00
C VAL A 193 -3.75 -20.00 4.27
N TYR A 194 -3.67 -19.83 2.95
CA TYR A 194 -4.83 -19.66 2.08
C TYR A 194 -4.97 -20.86 1.18
N LYS A 195 -6.17 -21.46 1.16
CA LYS A 195 -6.52 -22.58 0.28
C LYS A 195 -7.54 -22.08 -0.74
N PRO A 196 -7.10 -21.63 -1.91
CA PRO A 196 -8.02 -21.13 -2.94
C PRO A 196 -8.87 -22.25 -3.54
N SER A 197 -10.05 -21.87 -4.04
CA SER A 197 -10.70 -22.67 -5.07
C SER A 197 -9.87 -22.58 -6.36
N SER A 198 -9.83 -23.63 -7.15
CA SER A 198 -9.07 -23.63 -8.42
C SER A 198 -9.71 -22.78 -9.53
N GLU A 199 -10.91 -22.28 -9.30
CA GLU A 199 -11.66 -21.49 -10.27
C GLU A 199 -11.13 -20.06 -10.39
N GLY A 200 -10.82 -19.63 -11.61
CA GLY A 200 -10.42 -18.25 -11.90
C GLY A 200 -9.00 -17.88 -11.44
N LEU A 201 -8.15 -18.85 -11.11
CA LEU A 201 -6.78 -18.57 -10.67
C LEU A 201 -5.92 -18.03 -11.82
N VAL A 202 -5.31 -16.88 -11.59
CA VAL A 202 -4.32 -16.24 -12.47
C VAL A 202 -2.97 -16.20 -11.76
N ASP A 203 -1.94 -16.80 -12.35
CA ASP A 203 -0.56 -16.65 -11.88
C ASP A 203 0.02 -15.34 -12.41
N LYS A 204 0.39 -14.43 -11.50
CA LYS A 204 0.98 -13.12 -11.79
C LYS A 204 2.50 -13.06 -11.54
N THR A 205 3.15 -14.18 -11.30
CA THR A 205 4.58 -14.23 -10.95
C THR A 205 5.44 -13.55 -12.01
N GLU A 206 5.25 -13.89 -13.29
CA GLU A 206 6.01 -13.26 -14.38
C GLU A 206 5.72 -11.76 -14.54
N GLN A 207 4.48 -11.34 -14.31
CA GLN A 207 4.13 -9.91 -14.34
C GLN A 207 4.87 -9.12 -13.26
N VAL A 208 4.97 -9.66 -12.04
CA VAL A 208 5.72 -9.04 -10.94
C VAL A 208 7.21 -8.98 -11.29
N VAL A 209 7.78 -10.05 -11.83
CA VAL A 209 9.18 -10.05 -12.27
C VAL A 209 9.45 -8.97 -13.32
N GLN A 210 8.57 -8.83 -14.30
CA GLN A 210 8.69 -7.81 -15.35
C GLN A 210 8.59 -6.38 -14.79
N GLN A 211 7.78 -6.15 -13.75
CA GLN A 211 7.67 -4.84 -13.10
C GLN A 211 8.92 -4.45 -12.31
N ILE A 212 9.70 -5.43 -11.89
CA ILE A 212 10.95 -5.20 -11.15
C ILE A 212 12.12 -4.88 -12.10
N GLN A 213 12.13 -5.40 -13.32
CA GLN A 213 13.20 -5.21 -14.30
C GLN A 213 13.54 -3.74 -14.64
N PRO A 214 12.58 -2.81 -14.83
CA PRO A 214 12.87 -1.41 -15.19
C PRO A 214 13.46 -0.57 -14.07
N LEU A 215 13.51 -1.04 -12.84
CA LEU A 215 14.07 -0.29 -11.72
C LEU A 215 15.61 -0.26 -11.72
N ARG A 216 16.23 -0.73 -12.81
CA ARG A 216 17.68 -0.82 -13.02
C ARG A 216 18.32 0.34 -13.80
N GLN A 217 17.54 1.31 -14.27
CA GLN A 217 18.06 2.44 -15.07
C GLN A 217 18.14 3.72 -14.24
#